data_49c6d907b5f80d80fbf606c52b41dff7
#
_entry.id   49c6d907b5f80d80fbf606c52b41dff7
#
_cell.length_a   1.000
_cell.length_b   1.000
_cell.length_c   1.000
_cell.angle_alpha   90.00
_cell.angle_beta   90.00
_cell.angle_gamma   90.00
#
_symmetry.space_group_name_H-M   'P 1'
#
loop_
_entity.id
_entity.type
_entity.pdbx_description
1 polymer ?
#
loop_
_entity_poly.entity_id
_entity_poly.type
_entity_poly.pdbx_seq_one_letter_code
_entity_poly.pdbx_strand_id
1 'polypeptide(L)'
;MIRPTHEVEYEQMLLSRHEVMPRRARLLERSAYVLLSRIRLQGPMTIGELSDAFGLDASTLNRQTAAAMRAGLLERIPDPEGGIARKFRITGKGARLLDEERAIITNGLDKVMAEWSDEDIVTFAAYLRRFNTDIERLSGRPWPRPADTDARPVESV
;
A
#
# COMPACT_ATOMS: atom_id res chain seq x y z
N MET A 1 -3.02 -21.41 -29.94
CA MET A 1 -1.88 -21.11 -29.05
C MET A 1 -2.40 -20.95 -27.63
N ILE A 2 -1.89 -21.74 -26.72
CA ILE A 2 -2.25 -21.66 -25.30
C ILE A 2 -1.54 -20.44 -24.71
N ARG A 3 -2.30 -19.55 -24.06
CA ARG A 3 -1.71 -18.40 -23.35
C ARG A 3 -0.86 -18.91 -22.19
N PRO A 4 0.33 -18.34 -21.98
CA PRO A 4 1.27 -18.80 -20.93
C PRO A 4 0.89 -18.32 -19.52
N THR A 5 -0.39 -18.18 -19.23
CA THR A 5 -0.88 -17.72 -17.91
C THR A 5 -0.54 -18.69 -16.78
N HIS A 6 -0.30 -19.97 -17.10
CA HIS A 6 0.17 -20.94 -16.12
C HIS A 6 1.59 -20.63 -15.59
N GLU A 7 2.42 -19.97 -16.39
CA GLU A 7 3.73 -19.50 -15.93
C GLU A 7 3.56 -18.36 -14.91
N VAL A 8 2.63 -17.46 -15.18
CA VAL A 8 2.28 -16.36 -14.24
C VAL A 8 1.73 -16.94 -12.93
N GLU A 9 0.82 -17.92 -13.01
CA GLU A 9 0.27 -18.58 -11.81
C GLU A 9 1.37 -19.19 -10.95
N TYR A 10 2.28 -19.92 -11.57
CA TYR A 10 3.37 -20.58 -10.85
C TYR A 10 4.29 -19.57 -10.13
N GLU A 11 4.69 -18.52 -10.82
CA GLU A 11 5.55 -17.47 -10.23
C GLU A 11 4.82 -16.69 -9.12
N GLN A 12 3.50 -16.45 -9.25
CA GLN A 12 2.71 -15.87 -8.17
C GLN A 12 2.67 -16.78 -6.94
N MET A 13 2.50 -18.08 -7.12
CA MET A 13 2.52 -19.04 -6.02
C MET A 13 3.87 -19.02 -5.30
N LEU A 14 4.97 -19.00 -6.03
CA LEU A 14 6.31 -18.89 -5.46
C LEU A 14 6.52 -17.54 -4.75
N LEU A 15 6.04 -16.44 -5.36
CA LEU A 15 6.16 -15.10 -4.77
C LEU A 15 5.52 -15.03 -3.38
N SER A 16 4.39 -15.71 -3.19
CA SER A 16 3.69 -15.73 -1.89
C SER A 16 4.47 -16.43 -0.78
N ARG A 17 5.46 -17.28 -1.14
CA ARG A 17 6.33 -17.96 -0.17
C ARG A 17 7.51 -17.11 0.28
N HIS A 18 7.96 -16.19 -0.58
CA HIS A 18 9.19 -15.46 -0.32
C HIS A 18 8.95 -14.35 0.69
N GLU A 19 9.79 -14.34 1.70
CA GLU A 19 9.98 -13.17 2.55
C GLU A 19 11.19 -12.41 2.03
N VAL A 20 10.96 -11.34 1.30
CA VAL A 20 12.02 -10.45 0.82
C VAL A 20 12.76 -9.81 1.99
N MET A 21 12.13 -9.84 3.18
CA MET A 21 12.69 -9.36 4.42
C MET A 21 12.46 -10.34 5.56
N PRO A 22 13.48 -10.52 6.45
CA PRO A 22 13.27 -11.24 7.69
C PRO A 22 12.16 -10.58 8.52
N ARG A 23 11.26 -11.39 9.10
CA ARG A 23 10.19 -10.89 10.01
C ARG A 23 10.73 -9.97 11.12
N ARG A 24 11.96 -10.22 11.58
CA ARG A 24 12.63 -9.42 12.61
C ARG A 24 12.94 -7.98 12.21
N ALA A 25 13.00 -7.69 10.90
CA ALA A 25 13.27 -6.36 10.39
C ALA A 25 11.99 -5.55 10.15
N ARG A 26 10.81 -6.18 10.22
CA ARG A 26 9.53 -5.51 10.01
C ARG A 26 9.14 -4.69 11.23
N LEU A 27 8.83 -3.43 11.01
CA LEU A 27 8.31 -2.52 12.03
C LEU A 27 6.79 -2.57 12.12
N LEU A 28 6.13 -2.96 11.04
CA LEU A 28 4.68 -3.01 10.90
C LEU A 28 4.23 -4.37 10.38
N GLU A 29 3.09 -4.85 10.88
CA GLU A 29 2.39 -5.95 10.24
C GLU A 29 1.89 -5.52 8.86
N ARG A 30 1.72 -6.49 7.93
CA ARG A 30 1.29 -6.20 6.57
C ARG A 30 -0.04 -5.45 6.51
N SER A 31 -1.02 -5.82 7.33
CA SER A 31 -2.32 -5.15 7.38
C SER A 31 -2.19 -3.68 7.81
N ALA A 32 -1.36 -3.39 8.78
CA ALA A 32 -1.07 -2.03 9.23
C ALA A 32 -0.34 -1.24 8.14
N TYR A 33 0.63 -1.84 7.48
CA TYR A 33 1.37 -1.21 6.37
C TYR A 33 0.43 -0.77 5.24
N VAL A 34 -0.47 -1.65 4.82
CA VAL A 34 -1.44 -1.35 3.74
C VAL A 34 -2.46 -0.30 4.18
N LEU A 35 -2.98 -0.42 5.41
CA LEU A 35 -3.92 0.54 5.98
C LEU A 35 -3.34 1.95 6.06
N LEU A 36 -2.15 2.10 6.64
CA LEU A 36 -1.47 3.39 6.77
C LEU A 36 -1.11 3.97 5.41
N SER A 37 -0.68 3.14 4.46
CA SER A 37 -0.38 3.56 3.09
C SER A 37 -1.59 4.18 2.41
N ARG A 38 -2.78 3.57 2.57
CA ARG A 38 -4.01 4.08 1.98
C ARG A 38 -4.43 5.40 2.61
N ILE A 39 -4.48 5.47 3.93
CA ILE A 39 -4.90 6.68 4.65
C ILE A 39 -3.95 7.84 4.38
N ARG A 40 -2.65 7.58 4.35
CA ARG A 40 -1.65 8.62 4.04
C ARG A 40 -1.88 9.25 2.66
N LEU A 41 -2.17 8.42 1.68
CA LEU A 41 -2.30 8.86 0.30
C LEU A 41 -3.63 9.59 0.04
N GLN A 42 -4.73 9.04 0.56
CA GLN A 42 -6.08 9.57 0.34
C GLN A 42 -6.46 10.69 1.33
N GLY A 43 -5.84 10.70 2.50
CA GLY A 43 -6.24 11.53 3.63
C GLY A 43 -7.19 10.80 4.58
N PRO A 44 -7.79 11.50 5.54
CA PRO A 44 -8.66 10.88 6.55
C PRO A 44 -9.83 10.10 5.94
N MET A 45 -10.10 8.91 6.49
CA MET A 45 -11.14 8.00 6.00
C MET A 45 -11.99 7.47 7.14
N THR A 46 -13.28 7.24 6.84
CA THR A 46 -14.21 6.56 7.76
C THR A 46 -14.04 5.04 7.68
N ILE A 47 -14.59 4.31 8.66
CA ILE A 47 -14.66 2.83 8.61
C ILE A 47 -15.39 2.36 7.35
N GLY A 48 -16.49 3.01 6.98
CA GLY A 48 -17.24 2.66 5.76
C GLY A 48 -16.40 2.82 4.49
N GLU A 49 -15.70 3.94 4.36
CA GLU A 49 -14.79 4.20 3.23
C GLU A 49 -13.63 3.18 3.18
N LEU A 50 -13.06 2.84 4.34
CA LEU A 50 -12.02 1.82 4.44
C LEU A 50 -12.56 0.43 4.08
N SER A 51 -13.73 0.06 4.59
CA SER A 51 -14.39 -1.21 4.27
C SER A 51 -14.59 -1.37 2.76
N ASP A 52 -15.10 -0.34 2.10
CA ASP A 52 -15.30 -0.33 0.65
C ASP A 52 -13.97 -0.41 -0.11
N ALA A 53 -12.97 0.35 0.31
CA ALA A 53 -11.67 0.39 -0.35
C ALA A 53 -10.94 -0.96 -0.28
N PHE A 54 -11.01 -1.63 0.88
CA PHE A 54 -10.31 -2.89 1.11
C PHE A 54 -11.12 -4.13 0.76
N GLY A 55 -12.43 -4.00 0.57
CA GLY A 55 -13.32 -5.15 0.39
C GLY A 55 -13.36 -6.06 1.61
N LEU A 56 -13.24 -5.51 2.80
CA LEU A 56 -13.24 -6.20 4.08
C LEU A 56 -14.43 -5.75 4.93
N ASP A 57 -14.85 -6.59 5.85
CA ASP A 57 -15.93 -6.27 6.78
C ASP A 57 -15.56 -5.11 7.72
N ALA A 58 -16.54 -4.29 8.09
CA ALA A 58 -16.35 -3.19 9.02
C ALA A 58 -15.75 -3.65 10.36
N SER A 59 -16.12 -4.85 10.85
CA SER A 59 -15.55 -5.42 12.07
C SER A 59 -14.05 -5.65 11.97
N THR A 60 -13.55 -6.08 10.81
CA THR A 60 -12.11 -6.25 10.54
C THR A 60 -11.39 -4.90 10.57
N LEU A 61 -11.95 -3.89 9.90
CA LEU A 61 -11.38 -2.54 9.90
C LEU A 61 -11.42 -1.91 11.29
N ASN A 62 -12.48 -2.14 12.07
CA ASN A 62 -12.56 -1.70 13.46
C ASN A 62 -11.42 -2.26 14.30
N ARG A 63 -11.10 -3.54 14.15
CA ARG A 63 -9.97 -4.16 14.86
C ARG A 63 -8.62 -3.61 14.42
N GLN A 64 -8.42 -3.45 13.12
CA GLN A 64 -7.16 -2.93 12.55
C GLN A 64 -6.92 -1.47 12.95
N THR A 65 -7.94 -0.63 12.85
CA THR A 65 -7.84 0.79 13.23
C THR A 65 -7.66 0.96 14.74
N ALA A 66 -8.35 0.15 15.56
CA ALA A 66 -8.16 0.15 17.01
C ALA A 66 -6.73 -0.23 17.41
N ALA A 67 -6.16 -1.26 16.79
CA ALA A 67 -4.78 -1.66 17.03
C ALA A 67 -3.79 -0.56 16.61
N ALA A 68 -4.02 0.09 15.47
CA ALA A 68 -3.20 1.19 15.00
C ALA A 68 -3.30 2.43 15.91
N MET A 69 -4.48 2.72 16.45
CA MET A 69 -4.65 3.80 17.46
C MET A 69 -3.91 3.49 18.75
N ARG A 70 -4.01 2.26 19.26
CA ARG A 70 -3.26 1.84 20.47
C ARG A 70 -1.76 1.96 20.30
N ALA A 71 -1.27 1.73 19.09
CA ALA A 71 0.15 1.88 18.75
C ALA A 71 0.54 3.35 18.47
N GLY A 72 -0.40 4.27 18.48
CA GLY A 72 -0.15 5.69 18.22
C GLY A 72 0.07 6.04 16.74
N LEU A 73 -0.35 5.17 15.82
CA LEU A 73 -0.12 5.31 14.36
C LEU A 73 -1.26 6.02 13.66
N LEU A 74 -2.47 5.91 14.20
CA LEU A 74 -3.68 6.58 13.75
C LEU A 74 -4.31 7.36 14.90
N GLU A 75 -5.04 8.41 14.55
CA GLU A 75 -5.91 9.14 15.45
C GLU A 75 -7.29 9.32 14.83
N ARG A 76 -8.30 9.36 15.67
CA ARG A 76 -9.69 9.59 15.26
C ARG A 76 -9.98 11.09 15.33
N ILE A 77 -10.49 11.64 14.24
CA ILE A 77 -10.83 13.07 14.14
C ILE A 77 -12.28 13.24 13.71
N PRO A 78 -12.90 14.41 14.00
CA PRO A 78 -14.15 14.81 13.36
C PRO A 78 -13.94 14.90 11.85
N ASP A 79 -15.01 14.69 11.06
CA ASP A 79 -14.94 14.88 9.61
C ASP A 79 -14.56 16.34 9.30
N PRO A 80 -13.45 16.60 8.58
CA PRO A 80 -13.06 17.96 8.21
C PRO A 80 -14.09 18.70 7.37
N GLU A 81 -14.98 17.97 6.69
CA GLU A 81 -16.06 18.52 5.84
C GLU A 81 -17.41 18.64 6.59
N GLY A 82 -17.43 18.41 7.90
CA GLY A 82 -18.61 18.58 8.76
C GLY A 82 -19.54 17.36 8.80
N GLY A 83 -19.14 16.21 8.29
CA GLY A 83 -19.89 14.97 8.41
C GLY A 83 -19.99 14.46 9.86
N ILE A 84 -20.96 13.59 10.14
CA ILE A 84 -21.18 13.01 11.47
C ILE A 84 -20.19 11.91 11.79
N ALA A 85 -19.75 11.14 10.78
CA ALA A 85 -18.84 10.02 10.95
C ALA A 85 -17.43 10.49 11.32
N ARG A 86 -16.82 9.79 12.26
CA ARG A 86 -15.41 9.99 12.61
C ARG A 86 -14.51 9.45 11.52
N LYS A 87 -13.42 10.17 11.24
CA LYS A 87 -12.39 9.74 10.30
C LYS A 87 -11.10 9.39 11.01
N PHE A 88 -10.33 8.50 10.41
CA PHE A 88 -9.01 8.12 10.88
C PHE A 88 -7.96 8.85 10.07
N ARG A 89 -7.01 9.47 10.77
CA ARG A 89 -5.89 10.21 10.20
C ARG A 89 -4.59 9.58 10.67
N ILE A 90 -3.59 9.52 9.78
CA ILE A 90 -2.26 9.07 10.16
C ILE A 90 -1.59 10.11 11.08
N THR A 91 -0.94 9.64 12.14
CA THR A 91 -0.15 10.50 13.02
C THR A 91 1.25 10.74 12.49
N GLY A 92 1.98 11.70 13.06
CA GLY A 92 3.40 11.89 12.75
C GLY A 92 4.24 10.64 13.01
N LYS A 93 3.95 9.92 14.09
CA LYS A 93 4.58 8.63 14.39
C LYS A 93 4.26 7.58 13.33
N GLY A 94 3.01 7.49 12.92
CA GLY A 94 2.57 6.56 11.87
C GLY A 94 3.24 6.84 10.54
N ALA A 95 3.34 8.10 10.14
CA ALA A 95 4.03 8.50 8.91
C ALA A 95 5.52 8.14 8.94
N ARG A 96 6.21 8.38 10.06
CA ARG A 96 7.63 8.01 10.20
C ARG A 96 7.84 6.50 10.12
N LEU A 97 7.05 5.71 10.84
CA LEU A 97 7.15 4.26 10.81
C LEU A 97 6.84 3.69 9.42
N LEU A 98 5.85 4.26 8.73
CA LEU A 98 5.53 3.88 7.36
C LEU A 98 6.72 4.15 6.41
N ASP A 99 7.37 5.30 6.52
CA ASP A 99 8.53 5.63 5.70
C ASP A 99 9.72 4.72 6.00
N GLU A 100 9.98 4.41 7.27
CA GLU A 100 11.03 3.48 7.68
C GLU A 100 10.76 2.06 7.14
N GLU A 101 9.54 1.57 7.28
CA GLU A 101 9.14 0.26 6.74
C GLU A 101 9.31 0.21 5.23
N ARG A 102 8.88 1.25 4.53
CA ARG A 102 9.03 1.34 3.08
C ARG A 102 10.50 1.34 2.64
N ALA A 103 11.35 2.04 3.37
CA ALA A 103 12.80 2.04 3.11
C ALA A 103 13.40 0.64 3.29
N ILE A 104 13.01 -0.08 4.33
CA ILE A 104 13.48 -1.45 4.59
C ILE A 104 13.04 -2.38 3.45
N ILE A 105 11.77 -2.30 3.03
CA ILE A 105 11.24 -3.11 1.92
C ILE A 105 11.97 -2.79 0.62
N THR A 106 12.15 -1.51 0.32
CA THR A 106 12.86 -1.06 -0.89
C THR A 106 14.30 -1.57 -0.92
N ASN A 107 15.01 -1.48 0.20
CA ASN A 107 16.37 -2.02 0.32
C ASN A 107 16.41 -3.54 0.09
N GLY A 108 15.40 -4.27 0.57
CA GLY A 108 15.27 -5.71 0.30
C GLY A 108 15.07 -6.01 -1.18
N LEU A 109 14.22 -5.24 -1.85
CA LEU A 109 13.98 -5.36 -3.29
C LEU A 109 15.22 -5.00 -4.10
N ASP A 110 15.97 -3.98 -3.70
CA ASP A 110 17.25 -3.62 -4.34
C ASP A 110 18.26 -4.77 -4.29
N LYS A 111 18.31 -5.50 -3.19
CA LYS A 111 19.17 -6.70 -3.08
C LYS A 111 18.73 -7.82 -4.03
N VAL A 112 17.43 -8.06 -4.13
CA VAL A 112 16.88 -9.09 -5.04
C VAL A 112 17.21 -8.74 -6.49
N MET A 113 17.11 -7.47 -6.86
CA MET A 113 17.30 -6.98 -8.22
C MET A 113 18.68 -6.34 -8.46
N ALA A 114 19.67 -6.66 -7.62
CA ALA A 114 21.01 -6.05 -7.69
C ALA A 114 21.69 -6.19 -9.06
N GLU A 115 21.46 -7.29 -9.75
CA GLU A 115 22.04 -7.58 -11.08
C GLU A 115 21.13 -7.16 -12.23
N TRP A 116 19.98 -6.55 -11.94
CA TRP A 116 19.07 -6.07 -12.97
C TRP A 116 19.46 -4.68 -13.45
N SER A 117 19.24 -4.38 -14.72
CA SER A 117 19.35 -3.02 -15.22
C SER A 117 18.21 -2.15 -14.70
N ASP A 118 18.43 -0.84 -14.62
CA ASP A 118 17.38 0.10 -14.26
C ASP A 118 16.19 0.02 -15.22
N GLU A 119 16.45 -0.23 -16.52
CA GLU A 119 15.42 -0.43 -17.54
C GLU A 119 14.55 -1.64 -17.23
N ASP A 120 15.13 -2.77 -16.82
CA ASP A 120 14.39 -3.97 -16.43
C ASP A 120 13.54 -3.73 -15.19
N ILE A 121 14.06 -3.00 -14.21
CA ILE A 121 13.30 -2.64 -12.99
C ILE A 121 12.10 -1.76 -13.35
N VAL A 122 12.29 -0.75 -14.20
CA VAL A 122 11.20 0.13 -14.68
C VAL A 122 10.15 -0.67 -15.43
N THR A 123 10.56 -1.59 -16.30
CA THR A 123 9.66 -2.46 -17.06
C THR A 123 8.87 -3.39 -16.15
N PHE A 124 9.53 -3.99 -15.18
CA PHE A 124 8.87 -4.85 -14.18
C PHE A 124 7.85 -4.08 -13.34
N ALA A 125 8.20 -2.90 -12.87
CA ALA A 125 7.28 -2.03 -12.14
C ALA A 125 6.05 -1.65 -12.99
N ALA A 126 6.24 -1.38 -14.27
CA ALA A 126 5.15 -1.07 -15.20
C ALA A 126 4.23 -2.27 -15.42
N TYR A 127 4.75 -3.48 -15.53
CA TYR A 127 3.94 -4.70 -15.63
C TYR A 127 3.17 -4.98 -14.34
N LEU A 128 3.78 -4.81 -13.18
CA LEU A 128 3.09 -4.94 -11.88
C LEU A 128 1.96 -3.91 -11.75
N ARG A 129 2.22 -2.67 -12.12
CA ARG A 129 1.19 -1.61 -12.12
C ARG A 129 0.02 -1.97 -13.02
N ARG A 130 0.29 -2.41 -14.23
CA ARG A 130 -0.73 -2.86 -15.20
C ARG A 130 -1.56 -4.01 -14.64
N PHE A 131 -0.89 -5.01 -14.09
CA PHE A 131 -1.54 -6.18 -13.49
C PHE A 131 -2.46 -5.77 -12.33
N ASN A 132 -1.97 -4.97 -11.41
CA ASN A 132 -2.76 -4.47 -10.28
C ASN A 132 -3.94 -3.61 -10.75
N THR A 133 -3.73 -2.72 -11.70
CA THR A 133 -4.78 -1.85 -12.26
C THR A 133 -5.90 -2.68 -12.92
N ASP A 134 -5.56 -3.75 -13.62
CA ASP A 134 -6.55 -4.65 -14.22
C ASP A 134 -7.34 -5.42 -13.17
N ILE A 135 -6.70 -5.86 -12.08
CA ILE A 135 -7.40 -6.45 -10.92
C ILE A 135 -8.38 -5.45 -10.29
N GLU A 136 -7.93 -4.22 -10.06
CA GLU A 136 -8.75 -3.15 -9.49
C GLU A 136 -9.98 -2.87 -10.37
N ARG A 137 -9.79 -2.83 -11.68
CA ARG A 137 -10.90 -2.65 -12.63
C ARG A 137 -11.92 -3.78 -12.56
N LEU A 138 -11.45 -5.02 -12.47
CA LEU A 138 -12.33 -6.21 -12.38
C LEU A 138 -13.05 -6.28 -11.03
N SER A 139 -12.42 -5.86 -9.95
CA SER A 139 -13.01 -5.84 -8.61
C SER A 139 -13.89 -4.61 -8.34
N GLY A 140 -13.80 -3.58 -9.18
CA GLY A 140 -14.47 -2.31 -8.97
C GLY A 140 -13.89 -1.49 -7.81
N ARG A 141 -12.67 -1.79 -7.36
CA ARG A 141 -12.00 -1.12 -6.24
C ARG A 141 -10.69 -0.49 -6.70
N PRO A 142 -10.74 0.71 -7.30
CA PRO A 142 -9.52 1.41 -7.72
C PRO A 142 -8.67 1.78 -6.52
N TRP A 143 -7.35 1.76 -6.72
CA TRP A 143 -6.38 2.14 -5.69
C TRP A 143 -5.58 3.36 -6.14
N PRO A 144 -5.50 4.43 -5.34
CA PRO A 144 -4.73 5.61 -5.70
C PRO A 144 -3.22 5.32 -5.70
N ARG A 145 -2.49 6.06 -6.52
CA ARG A 145 -1.02 5.94 -6.63
C ARG A 145 -0.37 7.30 -6.49
N PRO A 146 0.81 7.39 -5.85
CA PRO A 146 1.47 8.66 -5.59
C PRO A 146 2.01 9.35 -6.84
N ALA A 147 2.30 8.61 -7.90
CA ALA A 147 2.98 9.13 -9.09
C ALA A 147 2.19 10.16 -9.89
N ASP A 148 0.88 10.22 -9.70
CA ASP A 148 0.04 11.18 -10.42
C ASP A 148 0.05 12.57 -9.76
N THR A 149 0.67 12.69 -8.59
CA THR A 149 0.73 13.93 -7.80
C THR A 149 2.11 14.62 -7.87
N ASP A 150 3.16 13.90 -8.27
CA ASP A 150 4.55 14.41 -8.27
C ASP A 150 5.07 14.86 -9.64
N ALA A 151 4.21 14.89 -10.66
CA ALA A 151 4.55 15.54 -11.92
C ALA A 151 4.41 17.07 -11.79
N ARG A 152 5.16 17.67 -10.85
CA ARG A 152 5.42 19.11 -10.92
C ARG A 152 6.52 19.34 -11.96
N PRO A 153 6.31 20.25 -12.92
CA PRO A 153 7.37 20.66 -13.82
C PRO A 153 8.52 21.23 -12.95
N VAL A 154 9.72 20.74 -13.18
CA VAL A 154 10.91 21.42 -12.69
C VAL A 154 10.91 22.76 -13.43
N GLU A 155 10.53 23.84 -12.76
CA GLU A 155 10.77 25.17 -13.27
C GLU A 155 12.26 25.33 -13.39
N SER A 156 12.72 25.36 -14.64
CA SER A 156 14.08 25.76 -14.99
C SER A 156 14.26 27.21 -14.60
N VAL A 157 15.11 27.46 -13.63
CA VAL A 157 15.71 28.79 -13.41
C VAL A 157 16.91 28.95 -14.30
#